data_a1bef99d7a3afd0ae73851f06151e4b4
#
_entry.id   a1bef99d7a3afd0ae73851f06151e4b4
#
_cell.length_a   1.000
_cell.length_b   1.000
_cell.length_c   1.000
_cell.angle_alpha   90.00
_cell.angle_beta   90.00
_cell.angle_gamma   90.00
#
_symmetry.space_group_name_H-M   'P 1'
#
loop_
_entity.id
_entity.type
_entity.pdbx_description
1 polymer ?
#
loop_
_entity_poly.entity_id
_entity_poly.type
_entity_poly.pdbx_seq_one_letter_code
_entity_poly.pdbx_strand_id
1 'polypeptide(L)'
;MKLVYAIVNSDDTYAVNKGLLKAGIRATKLSSTGGFFFVRKTTLLICCPDEQVDLVIEVCKKYSKKRKQFVPSSTIMEPDGAASYPVEVAIGGATIFVTDIERFEKV
;
A
#
# COMPACT_ATOMS: atom_id res chain seq x y z
N MET A 1 -14.88 13.42 -10.58
CA MET A 1 -14.64 12.14 -9.93
C MET A 1 -13.28 11.59 -10.31
N LYS A 2 -12.54 11.10 -9.35
CA LYS A 2 -11.19 10.58 -9.55
C LYS A 2 -11.10 9.13 -9.12
N LEU A 3 -10.21 8.39 -9.75
CA LEU A 3 -9.83 7.05 -9.33
C LEU A 3 -8.42 7.13 -8.73
N VAL A 4 -8.30 6.71 -7.48
CA VAL A 4 -7.03 6.70 -6.77
C VAL A 4 -6.59 5.25 -6.61
N TYR A 5 -5.36 4.99 -7.04
CA TYR A 5 -4.68 3.72 -6.78
C TYR A 5 -3.68 3.97 -5.65
N ALA A 6 -3.88 3.33 -4.53
CA ALA A 6 -2.96 3.45 -3.41
C ALA A 6 -2.28 2.10 -3.19
N ILE A 7 -0.99 2.04 -3.49
CA ILE A 7 -0.19 0.83 -3.33
C ILE A 7 0.55 0.95 -2.01
N VAL A 8 0.21 0.10 -1.06
CA VAL A 8 0.76 0.13 0.29
C VAL A 8 1.37 -1.22 0.66
N ASN A 9 2.21 -1.23 1.69
CA ASN A 9 2.66 -2.48 2.27
C ASN A 9 1.45 -3.24 2.81
N SER A 10 1.41 -4.55 2.58
CA SER A 10 0.25 -5.37 2.98
C SER A 10 -0.04 -5.30 4.48
N ASP A 11 1.00 -5.10 5.30
CA ASP A 11 0.83 -4.94 6.75
C ASP A 11 0.10 -3.65 7.12
N ASP A 12 0.12 -2.67 6.24
CA ASP A 12 -0.54 -1.38 6.48
C ASP A 12 -1.97 -1.32 5.93
N THR A 13 -2.39 -2.33 5.18
CA THR A 13 -3.67 -2.32 4.48
C THR A 13 -4.85 -2.14 5.43
N TYR A 14 -4.84 -2.85 6.55
CA TYR A 14 -5.94 -2.76 7.52
C TYR A 14 -6.06 -1.36 8.10
N ALA A 15 -4.93 -0.78 8.53
CA ALA A 15 -4.94 0.54 9.15
C ALA A 15 -5.34 1.63 8.15
N VAL A 16 -4.83 1.57 6.92
CA VAL A 16 -5.20 2.51 5.86
C VAL A 16 -6.68 2.40 5.54
N ASN A 17 -7.18 1.18 5.35
CA ASN A 17 -8.60 0.97 5.04
C ASN A 17 -9.51 1.46 6.17
N LYS A 18 -9.13 1.19 7.40
CA LYS A 18 -9.88 1.67 8.58
C LYS A 18 -9.90 3.19 8.63
N GLY A 19 -8.75 3.84 8.35
CA GLY A 19 -8.68 5.29 8.29
C GLY A 19 -9.56 5.88 7.20
N LEU A 20 -9.60 5.25 6.03
CA LEU A 20 -10.47 5.67 4.93
C LEU A 20 -11.94 5.53 5.31
N LEU A 21 -12.32 4.42 5.93
CA LEU A 21 -13.70 4.20 6.37
C LEU A 21 -14.15 5.23 7.40
N LYS A 22 -13.27 5.61 8.33
CA LYS A 22 -13.57 6.68 9.30
C LYS A 22 -13.82 8.02 8.61
N ALA A 23 -13.19 8.25 7.47
CA ALA A 23 -13.38 9.45 6.67
C ALA A 23 -14.59 9.33 5.72
N GLY A 24 -15.31 8.22 5.77
CA GLY A 24 -16.47 7.99 4.89
C GLY A 24 -16.08 7.54 3.49
N ILE A 25 -14.88 7.06 3.30
CA ILE A 25 -14.34 6.67 1.98
C ILE A 25 -14.21 5.16 1.93
N ARG A 26 -14.74 4.56 0.87
CA ARG A 26 -14.63 3.11 0.64
C ARG A 26 -13.54 2.83 -0.37
N ALA A 27 -12.77 1.76 -0.09
CA ALA A 27 -11.73 1.28 -0.98
C ALA A 27 -11.98 -0.17 -1.33
N THR A 28 -11.64 -0.54 -2.56
CA THR A 28 -11.64 -1.93 -3.00
C THR A 28 -10.21 -2.45 -2.94
N LYS A 29 -10.01 -3.52 -2.22
CA LYS A 29 -8.69 -4.13 -2.09
C LYS A 29 -8.44 -5.07 -3.24
N LEU A 30 -7.30 -4.89 -3.92
CA LEU A 30 -6.81 -5.83 -4.93
C LEU A 30 -5.65 -6.59 -4.32
N SER A 31 -5.77 -7.91 -4.30
CA SER A 31 -4.68 -8.76 -3.84
C SER A 31 -3.59 -8.78 -4.89
N SER A 32 -2.36 -8.47 -4.47
CA SER A 32 -1.19 -8.57 -5.34
C SER A 32 -0.29 -9.69 -4.84
N THR A 33 0.05 -10.60 -5.72
CA THR A 33 1.01 -11.67 -5.43
C THR A 33 2.42 -11.33 -5.93
N GLY A 34 2.59 -10.17 -6.55
CA GLY A 34 3.84 -9.75 -7.19
C GLY A 34 4.83 -9.06 -6.28
N GLY A 35 4.73 -9.27 -4.97
CA GLY A 35 5.66 -8.67 -4.03
C GLY A 35 7.05 -9.27 -4.16
N PHE A 36 8.08 -8.41 -4.06
CA PHE A 36 9.46 -8.84 -4.13
C PHE A 36 9.85 -9.42 -2.77
N PHE A 37 10.03 -10.72 -2.69
CA PHE A 37 10.41 -11.48 -1.48
C PHE A 37 9.51 -11.16 -0.27
N PHE A 38 9.95 -10.33 0.67
CA PHE A 38 9.26 -10.06 1.93
C PHE A 38 8.38 -8.83 1.88
N VAL A 39 8.42 -8.09 0.78
CA VAL A 39 7.64 -6.87 0.67
C VAL A 39 6.39 -7.19 -0.14
N ARG A 40 5.35 -7.59 0.57
CA ARG A 40 4.05 -7.77 -0.05
C ARG A 40 3.39 -6.41 -0.19
N LYS A 41 2.88 -6.14 -1.35
CA LYS A 41 2.16 -4.91 -1.65
C LYS A 41 0.69 -5.21 -1.91
N THR A 42 -0.16 -4.31 -1.47
CA THR A 42 -1.60 -4.36 -1.71
C THR A 42 -2.01 -3.08 -2.40
N THR A 43 -2.84 -3.19 -3.41
CA THR A 43 -3.40 -2.03 -4.10
C THR A 43 -4.82 -1.80 -3.64
N LEU A 44 -5.11 -0.57 -3.24
CA LEU A 44 -6.47 -0.13 -2.92
C LEU A 44 -6.96 0.74 -4.07
N LEU A 45 -8.15 0.43 -4.56
CA LEU A 45 -8.85 1.26 -5.56
C LEU A 45 -9.86 2.12 -4.82
N ILE A 46 -9.78 3.42 -5.01
CA ILE A 46 -10.63 4.39 -4.33
C ILE A 46 -11.24 5.32 -5.37
N CYS A 47 -12.56 5.28 -5.46
CA CYS A 47 -13.28 6.20 -6.34
C CYS A 47 -13.87 7.30 -5.45
N CYS A 48 -13.52 8.55 -5.71
CA CYS A 48 -13.95 9.66 -4.87
C CYS A 48 -14.11 10.96 -5.66
N PRO A 49 -14.90 11.91 -5.12
CA PRO A 49 -14.94 13.24 -5.69
C PRO A 49 -13.56 13.91 -5.65
N ASP A 50 -13.34 14.85 -6.55
CA ASP A 50 -12.06 15.55 -6.66
C ASP A 50 -11.61 16.17 -5.35
N GLU A 51 -12.54 16.73 -4.59
CA GLU A 51 -12.25 17.40 -3.31
C GLU A 51 -11.84 16.43 -2.19
N GLN A 52 -12.00 15.13 -2.37
CA GLN A 52 -11.58 14.13 -1.38
C GLN A 52 -10.21 13.52 -1.65
N VAL A 53 -9.60 13.81 -2.79
CA VAL A 53 -8.32 13.22 -3.16
C VAL A 53 -7.25 13.53 -2.12
N ASP A 54 -7.14 14.78 -1.68
CA ASP A 54 -6.16 15.17 -0.69
C ASP A 54 -6.36 14.45 0.64
N LEU A 55 -7.62 14.25 1.03
CA LEU A 55 -7.94 13.49 2.25
C LEU A 55 -7.48 12.03 2.13
N VAL A 56 -7.70 11.41 0.97
CA VAL A 56 -7.24 10.04 0.72
C VAL A 56 -5.72 9.96 0.86
N ILE A 57 -5.01 10.90 0.26
CA ILE A 57 -3.55 10.95 0.33
C ILE A 57 -3.08 11.11 1.78
N GLU A 58 -3.71 11.99 2.54
CA GLU A 58 -3.34 12.21 3.95
C GLU A 58 -3.57 10.96 4.80
N VAL A 59 -4.67 10.25 4.59
CA VAL A 59 -4.93 8.99 5.30
C VAL A 59 -3.86 7.95 4.97
N CYS A 60 -3.51 7.82 3.69
CA CYS A 60 -2.46 6.90 3.27
C CYS A 60 -1.11 7.24 3.92
N LYS A 61 -0.75 8.52 3.95
CA LYS A 61 0.48 8.99 4.60
C LYS A 61 0.49 8.65 6.09
N LYS A 62 -0.62 8.87 6.76
CA LYS A 62 -0.71 8.68 8.21
C LYS A 62 -0.51 7.23 8.63
N TYR A 63 -1.05 6.29 7.86
CA TYR A 63 -1.09 4.87 8.26
C TYR A 63 -0.10 3.98 7.52
N SER A 64 0.72 4.54 6.62
CA SER A 64 1.69 3.77 5.86
C SER A 64 3.10 4.37 5.88
N LYS A 65 3.51 4.91 7.01
CA LYS A 65 4.80 5.56 7.15
C LYS A 65 5.95 4.61 6.81
N LYS A 66 6.95 5.13 6.12
CA LYS A 66 8.19 4.41 5.87
C LYS A 66 8.87 4.07 7.19
N ARG A 67 9.36 2.85 7.28
CA ARG A 67 10.09 2.36 8.44
C ARG A 67 11.09 1.31 7.99
N LYS A 68 12.02 1.00 8.87
CA LYS A 68 13.01 -0.04 8.63
C LYS A 68 12.62 -1.28 9.39
N GLN A 69 12.83 -2.43 8.76
CA GLN A 69 12.56 -3.72 9.37
C GLN A 69 13.72 -4.65 9.08
N PHE A 70 14.10 -5.44 10.09
CA PHE A 70 15.09 -6.49 9.90
C PHE A 70 14.40 -7.75 9.41
N VAL A 71 14.95 -8.33 8.35
CA VAL A 71 14.49 -9.59 7.81
C VAL A 71 15.65 -10.59 7.85
N PRO A 72 15.39 -11.88 8.07
CA PRO A 72 16.46 -12.88 8.07
C PRO A 72 17.11 -12.96 6.71
N SER A 73 18.44 -12.96 6.66
CA SER A 73 19.17 -13.06 5.41
C SER A 73 19.02 -14.42 4.75
N SER A 74 18.60 -15.45 5.51
CA SER A 74 18.28 -16.77 4.97
C SER A 74 17.15 -16.72 3.94
N THR A 75 16.41 -15.63 3.91
CA THR A 75 15.34 -15.39 2.97
C THR A 75 15.82 -14.68 1.71
N ILE A 76 17.06 -14.17 1.71
CA ILE A 76 17.74 -13.68 0.52
C ILE A 76 18.68 -14.83 0.10
N MET A 77 18.59 -15.28 -1.14
CA MET A 77 19.44 -16.37 -1.61
C MET A 77 20.89 -15.92 -1.66
N GLU A 78 21.60 -16.23 -0.59
CA GLU A 78 23.05 -16.07 -0.54
C GLU A 78 23.68 -17.30 -1.18
N PRO A 79 24.56 -17.15 -2.19
CA PRO A 79 25.12 -18.29 -2.91
C PRO A 79 26.00 -19.22 -2.08
N ASP A 80 26.52 -18.74 -0.97
CA ASP A 80 27.45 -19.48 -0.12
C ASP A 80 26.81 -20.10 1.12
N GLY A 81 25.52 -19.95 1.30
CA GLY A 81 24.81 -20.46 2.47
C GLY A 81 25.31 -19.90 3.79
N ALA A 82 26.11 -18.85 3.75
CA ALA A 82 26.69 -18.29 4.95
C ALA A 82 25.62 -17.57 5.74
N ALA A 83 25.70 -17.83 6.99
CA ALA A 83 24.95 -17.37 8.12
C ALA A 83 24.07 -16.14 7.93
N SER A 84 22.89 -16.32 8.38
CA SER A 84 21.81 -15.39 8.46
C SER A 84 22.12 -14.19 9.36
N TYR A 85 22.70 -13.15 8.79
CA TYR A 85 22.66 -11.84 9.42
C TYR A 85 21.33 -11.18 9.07
N PRO A 86 20.61 -10.61 10.04
CA PRO A 86 19.44 -9.81 9.71
C PRO A 86 19.81 -8.69 8.77
N VAL A 87 19.03 -8.55 7.69
CA VAL A 87 19.21 -7.49 6.73
C VAL A 87 18.14 -6.44 6.97
N GLU A 88 18.57 -5.18 7.05
CA GLU A 88 17.65 -4.06 7.22
C GLU A 88 17.05 -3.68 5.88
N VAL A 89 15.72 -3.68 5.81
CA VAL A 89 14.98 -3.25 4.62
C VAL A 89 14.01 -2.13 4.99
N ALA A 90 13.85 -1.19 4.07
CA ALA A 90 12.86 -0.14 4.22
C ALA A 90 11.51 -0.68 3.77
N ILE A 91 10.50 -0.56 4.62
CA ILE A 91 9.13 -0.96 4.32
C ILE A 91 8.18 0.20 4.62
N GLY A 92 6.95 0.07 4.15
CA GLY A 92 5.94 1.09 4.34
C GLY A 92 5.98 2.16 3.25
N GLY A 93 5.34 3.27 3.53
CA GLY A 93 5.07 4.29 2.53
C GLY A 93 3.94 3.88 1.60
N ALA A 94 3.56 4.78 0.72
CA ALA A 94 2.52 4.52 -0.25
C ALA A 94 2.91 5.12 -1.59
N THR A 95 2.56 4.42 -2.66
CA THR A 95 2.64 4.96 -4.01
C THR A 95 1.21 5.23 -4.46
N ILE A 96 0.93 6.45 -4.85
CA ILE A 96 -0.44 6.87 -5.16
C ILE A 96 -0.49 7.41 -6.57
N PHE A 97 -1.42 6.86 -7.35
CA PHE A 97 -1.75 7.35 -8.69
C PHE A 97 -3.17 7.87 -8.67
N VAL A 98 -3.38 9.01 -9.29
CA VAL A 98 -4.70 9.62 -9.40
C VAL A 98 -5.01 9.83 -10.88
N THR A 99 -6.15 9.32 -11.32
CA THR A 99 -6.61 9.47 -12.69
C THR A 99 -8.03 10.01 -12.72
N ASP A 100 -8.38 10.66 -13.81
CA ASP A 100 -9.76 11.04 -14.06
C ASP A 100 -10.58 9.81 -14.42
N ILE A 101 -11.84 9.80 -13.99
CA ILE A 101 -12.81 8.79 -14.42
C ILE A 101 -13.65 9.44 -15.51
N GLU A 102 -13.49 8.92 -16.71
CA GLU A 102 -14.26 9.41 -17.86
C GLU A 102 -15.72 9.02 -17.77
N ARG A 103 -16.00 7.81 -17.28
CA ARG A 103 -17.37 7.32 -17.17
C ARG A 103 -17.48 6.37 -15.98
N PHE A 104 -18.50 6.54 -15.18
CA PHE A 104 -18.80 5.72 -14.03
C PHE A 104 -20.24 5.24 -14.09
N GLU A 105 -20.44 3.93 -13.99
CA GLU A 105 -21.76 3.32 -13.93
C GLU A 105 -21.78 2.27 -12.83
N LYS A 106 -22.79 2.34 -11.99
CA LYS A 106 -23.07 1.32 -10.97
C LYS A 106 -24.39 0.67 -11.32
N VAL A 107 -24.32 -0.53 -11.82
CA VAL A 107 -25.49 -1.27 -12.31
C VAL A 107 -25.93 -2.33 -11.32
#